data_be076c6d5d03939cbdad35dacb5b2821
#
_entry.id   be076c6d5d03939cbdad35dacb5b2821
#
_cell.length_a   1.000
_cell.length_b   1.000
_cell.length_c   1.000
_cell.angle_alpha   90.00
_cell.angle_beta   90.00
_cell.angle_gamma   90.00
#
_symmetry.space_group_name_H-M   'P 1'
#
loop_
_entity.id
_entity.type
_entity.pdbx_description
1 polymer ?
#
loop_
_entity_poly.entity_id
_entity_poly.type
_entity_poly.pdbx_seq_one_letter_code
_entity_poly.pdbx_strand_id
1 'polypeptide(L)' 'MNVAKDSFILYTEQKEVIDKLTDEQAGKLIKAIYEYVETGKMSKLDTMLDLVIIPFKQNIDRNADKYEETKKKR' A
#
# COMPACT_ATOMS: atom_id res chain seq x y z
N MET A 1 15.98 -7.82 -4.18
CA MET A 1 16.04 -7.24 -2.97
C MET A 1 14.71 -7.04 -2.35
N ASN A 2 14.68 -7.06 -1.13
CA ASN A 2 13.40 -7.08 -0.56
C ASN A 2 12.77 -5.72 -0.55
N VAL A 3 11.49 -5.71 -0.36
CA VAL A 3 10.71 -4.49 -0.39
C VAL A 3 10.41 -3.99 1.00
N ALA A 4 10.95 -4.63 2.01
CA ALA A 4 10.66 -4.21 3.37
C ALA A 4 11.18 -2.81 3.58
N LYS A 5 10.35 -1.99 4.20
CA LYS A 5 10.67 -0.60 4.45
C LYS A 5 10.21 -0.25 5.84
N ASP A 6 10.87 0.73 6.41
CA ASP A 6 10.47 1.20 7.72
C ASP A 6 9.18 2.00 7.67
N SER A 7 8.88 2.57 6.53
CA SER A 7 7.69 3.40 6.42
C SER A 7 7.21 3.44 4.98
N PHE A 8 6.00 3.93 4.81
CA PHE A 8 5.44 4.16 3.49
C PHE A 8 4.48 5.33 3.58
N ILE A 9 4.09 5.85 2.42
CA ILE A 9 3.30 7.07 2.35
C ILE A 9 1.86 6.74 1.96
N LEU A 10 0.91 7.27 2.70
CA LEU A 10 -0.49 7.29 2.32
C LEU A 10 -0.87 8.72 2.02
N TYR A 11 -1.56 8.92 0.91
CA TYR A 11 -1.92 10.26 0.49
C TYR A 11 -3.28 10.65 1.04
N THR A 12 -3.43 11.91 1.43
CA THR A 12 -4.69 12.36 2.02
C THR A 12 -5.84 12.26 1.04
N GLU A 13 -5.57 12.36 -0.25
CA GLU A 13 -6.66 12.24 -1.22
C GLU A 13 -7.26 10.83 -1.21
N GLN A 14 -6.55 9.86 -0.66
CA GLN A 14 -7.08 8.49 -0.55
C GLN A 14 -7.99 8.31 0.64
N LYS A 15 -8.05 9.31 1.52
CA LYS A 15 -8.94 9.24 2.68
C LYS A 15 -10.38 9.06 2.26
N GLU A 16 -10.77 9.66 1.15
CA GLU A 16 -12.14 9.58 0.69
C GLU A 16 -12.56 8.13 0.43
N VAL A 17 -11.66 7.35 -0.14
CA VAL A 17 -11.93 5.95 -0.39
C VAL A 17 -12.09 5.20 0.92
N ILE A 18 -11.19 5.44 1.86
CA ILE A 18 -11.24 4.76 3.14
C ILE A 18 -12.51 5.11 3.91
N ASP A 19 -12.93 6.36 3.82
CA ASP A 19 -14.14 6.81 4.51
C ASP A 19 -15.39 6.10 4.01
N LYS A 20 -15.37 5.61 2.78
CA LYS A 20 -16.51 4.90 2.23
C LYS A 20 -16.56 3.44 2.64
N LEU A 21 -15.51 2.94 3.26
CA LEU A 21 -15.48 1.56 3.74
C LEU A 21 -16.02 1.48 5.14
N THR A 22 -16.53 0.29 5.49
CA THR A 22 -16.85 0.05 6.90
C THR A 22 -15.55 -0.02 7.70
N ASP A 23 -15.69 0.10 9.01
CA ASP A 23 -14.51 0.00 9.87
C ASP A 23 -13.81 -1.34 9.68
N GLU A 24 -14.57 -2.40 9.51
CA GLU A 24 -13.99 -3.72 9.30
C GLU A 24 -13.23 -3.79 7.99
N GLN A 25 -13.83 -3.25 6.94
CA GLN A 25 -13.18 -3.24 5.64
C GLN A 25 -11.91 -2.38 5.64
N ALA A 26 -11.99 -1.23 6.26
CA ALA A 26 -10.83 -0.35 6.36
C ALA A 26 -9.71 -1.03 7.13
N GLY A 27 -10.06 -1.74 8.20
CA GLY A 27 -9.05 -2.46 8.97
C GLY A 27 -8.35 -3.53 8.15
N LYS A 28 -9.13 -4.29 7.38
CA LYS A 28 -8.54 -5.32 6.53
C LYS A 28 -7.64 -4.70 5.47
N LEU A 29 -8.05 -3.58 4.91
CA LEU A 29 -7.27 -2.90 3.90
C LEU A 29 -5.93 -2.42 4.47
N ILE A 30 -5.97 -1.81 5.63
CA ILE A 30 -4.74 -1.30 6.25
C ILE A 30 -3.79 -2.44 6.57
N LYS A 31 -4.31 -3.52 7.13
CA LYS A 31 -3.45 -4.67 7.44
C LYS A 31 -2.82 -5.25 6.19
N ALA A 32 -3.57 -5.30 5.10
CA ALA A 32 -3.04 -5.82 3.84
C ALA A 32 -1.95 -4.89 3.30
N ILE A 33 -2.11 -3.59 3.45
CA ILE A 33 -1.11 -2.64 2.99
C ILE A 33 0.18 -2.82 3.77
N TYR A 34 0.09 -2.94 5.08
CA TYR A 34 1.29 -3.16 5.89
C TYR A 34 1.99 -4.44 5.49
N GLU A 35 1.22 -5.49 5.28
CA GLU A 35 1.81 -6.76 4.89
C GLU A 35 2.50 -6.65 3.54
N TYR A 36 1.87 -5.96 2.60
CA TYR A 36 2.47 -5.79 1.28
C TYR A 36 3.79 -5.03 1.36
N VAL A 37 3.83 -3.98 2.15
CA VAL A 37 5.05 -3.19 2.30
C VAL A 37 6.14 -4.03 2.94
N GLU A 38 5.77 -4.84 3.91
CA GLU A 38 6.75 -5.61 4.66
C GLU A 38 7.28 -6.80 3.90
N THR A 39 6.43 -7.51 3.18
CA THR A 39 6.81 -8.77 2.55
C THR A 39 6.81 -8.73 1.04
N GLY A 40 6.18 -7.74 0.44
CA GLY A 40 6.01 -7.70 -1.01
C GLY A 40 4.88 -8.57 -1.50
N LYS A 41 4.14 -9.20 -0.62
CA LYS A 41 3.06 -10.11 -1.00
C LYS A 41 1.74 -9.56 -0.51
N MET A 42 0.68 -9.89 -1.25
CA MET A 42 -0.65 -9.45 -0.92
C MET A 42 -1.41 -10.52 -0.17
N SER A 43 -2.06 -10.12 0.90
CA SER A 43 -3.04 -10.98 1.54
C SER A 43 -4.21 -11.18 0.62
N LYS A 44 -4.91 -12.30 0.83
CA LYS A 44 -6.12 -12.56 0.08
C LYS A 44 -7.23 -11.66 0.61
N LEU A 45 -7.80 -10.86 -0.27
CA LEU A 45 -8.90 -9.97 0.08
C LEU A 45 -10.11 -10.33 -0.76
N ASP A 46 -11.28 -9.87 -0.32
CA ASP A 46 -12.45 -10.06 -1.18
C ASP A 46 -12.32 -9.14 -2.39
N THR A 47 -13.20 -9.38 -3.36
CA THR A 47 -13.10 -8.72 -4.65
C THR A 47 -13.10 -7.20 -4.52
N MET A 48 -13.96 -6.69 -3.65
CA MET A 48 -14.06 -5.24 -3.50
C MET A 48 -12.77 -4.64 -2.97
N LEU A 49 -12.21 -5.25 -1.95
CA LEU A 49 -10.98 -4.71 -1.36
C LEU A 49 -9.79 -4.92 -2.28
N ASP A 50 -9.78 -5.99 -3.07
CA ASP A 50 -8.76 -6.17 -4.08
C ASP A 50 -8.73 -5.00 -5.05
N LEU A 51 -9.90 -4.51 -5.44
CA LEU A 51 -9.97 -3.37 -6.33
C LEU A 51 -9.57 -2.07 -5.63
N VAL A 52 -10.01 -1.93 -4.41
CA VAL A 52 -9.74 -0.71 -3.65
C VAL A 52 -8.24 -0.55 -3.38
N ILE A 53 -7.52 -1.64 -3.17
CA ILE A 53 -6.12 -1.56 -2.79
C ILE A 53 -5.20 -1.22 -3.97
N ILE A 54 -5.69 -1.35 -5.20
CA ILE A 54 -4.84 -1.15 -6.36
C ILE A 54 -4.14 0.21 -6.37
N PRO A 55 -4.85 1.33 -6.21
CA PRO A 55 -4.14 2.61 -6.22
C PRO A 55 -3.17 2.77 -5.05
N PHE A 56 -3.46 2.14 -3.92
CA PHE A 56 -2.51 2.17 -2.81
C PHE A 56 -1.22 1.44 -3.17
N LYS A 57 -1.36 0.25 -3.75
CA LYS A 57 -0.19 -0.51 -4.20
C LYS A 57 0.63 0.28 -5.21
N GLN A 58 -0.04 0.89 -6.16
CA GLN A 58 0.66 1.62 -7.21
C GLN A 58 1.48 2.77 -6.63
N ASN A 59 0.91 3.48 -5.67
CA ASN A 59 1.64 4.57 -5.06
C ASN A 59 2.82 4.07 -4.25
N ILE A 60 2.64 2.98 -3.54
CA ILE A 60 3.72 2.41 -2.74
C ILE A 60 4.85 1.94 -3.65
N ASP A 61 4.51 1.25 -4.73
CA ASP A 61 5.52 0.77 -5.67
C ASP A 61 6.27 1.92 -6.32
N ARG A 62 5.56 2.95 -6.69
CA ARG A 62 6.19 4.11 -7.31
C ARG A 62 7.15 4.80 -6.37
N ASN A 63 6.76 4.95 -5.13
CA ASN A 63 7.62 5.57 -4.14
C ASN A 63 8.85 4.72 -3.85
N ALA A 64 8.68 3.41 -3.84
CA ALA A 64 9.79 2.52 -3.64
C ALA A 64 10.80 2.62 -4.77
N ASP A 65 10.29 2.68 -6.01
CA ASP A 65 11.16 2.82 -7.17
C ASP A 65 11.96 4.11 -7.11
N LYS A 66 11.28 5.20 -6.75
CA LYS A 66 11.95 6.49 -6.65
C LYS A 66 13.04 6.45 -5.59
N TYR A 67 12.75 5.84 -4.47
CA TYR A 67 13.72 5.76 -3.40
C TYR A 67 14.97 5.00 -3.83
N GLU A 68 14.76 3.87 -4.49
CA GLU A 68 15.87 3.06 -4.94
C GLU A 68 16.69 3.75 -6.01
N GLU A 69 16.02 4.43 -6.90
CA GLU A 69 16.71 5.17 -7.94
C GLU A 69 17.60 6.25 -7.34
N THR A 70 17.09 6.95 -6.36
CA THR A 70 17.87 7.98 -5.69
C THR A 70 19.10 7.38 -5.00
N LYS A 71 18.91 6.25 -4.36
CA LYS A 71 20.02 5.58 -3.70
C LYS A 71 21.09 5.15 -4.67
N LYS A 72 20.69 4.66 -5.82
CA LYS A 72 21.64 4.17 -6.80
C LYS A 72 22.54 5.28 -7.32
N LYS A 73 22.02 6.47 -7.37
CA LYS A 73 22.77 7.59 -7.89
C LYS A 73 23.86 8.07 -6.96
N ARG A 74 23.84 7.60 -5.74
CA ARG A 74 24.84 8.01 -4.78
C ARG A 74 25.98 7.03 -4.78
#